data_40a75d9df7dbfa37315560986238b2e7
#
_entry.id   40a75d9df7dbfa37315560986238b2e7
#
_cell.length_a   1.000
_cell.length_b   1.000
_cell.length_c   1.000
_cell.angle_alpha   90.00
_cell.angle_beta   90.00
_cell.angle_gamma   90.00
#
_symmetry.space_group_name_H-M   'P 1'
#
loop_
_entity.id
_entity.type
_entity.pdbx_description
1 polymer ?
#
loop_
_entity_poly.entity_id
_entity_poly.type
_entity_poly.pdbx_seq_one_letter_code
_entity_poly.pdbx_strand_id
1 'polypeptide(L)'
;MIKKLITLFKLGRKVAKSDILDIASKFKKPPLLVTILFRLLSFSFSKKKEHNFNKDEGERLSSSLESMGTTFIKLGQFLATRPDIIGEELSSKLENLQDRLPAFSINQAKEIIKDDLGEDTYNSIIDISEPVAAASIAQVHKAKINDEGTIKDVAIKILRPDIKKIFNDEIDAMMLFAFIIESFLKKTKRLKLVEVVFLLKEITNLEMDLRFEAAAANEYSENTKNDVGFKVPQIYWNFTSENVMTLDWIDGVSIRETEELKKRNFDTNKIAEDIIQHFLRHAVRDGFFHADMHQGNIFIDNSGQITPIDFGIMGRLDKVSKRFLAEILFGFIQRDYKKVAEVHLVAGLVPSNVPIDDLAQALRSIGEPIFGQ
;
A
#
# COMPACT_ATOMS: atom_id res chain seq x y z
N MET A 1 29.94 -11.43 -0.28
CA MET A 1 29.54 -12.57 0.59
C MET A 1 29.49 -12.18 2.06
N ILE A 2 30.55 -11.61 2.64
CA ILE A 2 30.61 -11.21 4.07
C ILE A 2 29.50 -10.20 4.43
N LYS A 3 29.26 -9.17 3.60
CA LYS A 3 28.21 -8.15 3.84
C LYS A 3 26.81 -8.79 3.92
N LYS A 4 26.46 -9.72 3.00
CA LYS A 4 25.17 -10.45 3.03
C LYS A 4 25.02 -11.31 4.31
N LEU A 5 26.11 -11.93 4.79
CA LEU A 5 26.10 -12.67 6.06
C LEU A 5 25.90 -11.76 7.28
N ILE A 6 26.51 -10.57 7.28
CA ILE A 6 26.28 -9.56 8.33
C ILE A 6 24.82 -9.08 8.33
N THR A 7 24.27 -8.81 7.17
CA THR A 7 22.86 -8.40 7.04
C THR A 7 21.92 -9.52 7.48
N LEU A 8 22.18 -10.77 7.08
CA LEU A 8 21.44 -11.95 7.54
C LEU A 8 21.48 -12.10 9.06
N PHE A 9 22.67 -11.91 9.66
CA PHE A 9 22.84 -11.95 11.10
C PHE A 9 22.07 -10.84 11.81
N LYS A 10 22.13 -9.60 11.29
CA LYS A 10 21.35 -8.46 11.81
C LYS A 10 19.85 -8.72 11.71
N LEU A 11 19.39 -9.25 10.57
CA LEU A 11 18.00 -9.59 10.31
C LEU A 11 17.53 -10.69 11.29
N GLY A 12 18.28 -11.80 11.37
CA GLY A 12 18.00 -12.87 12.32
C GLY A 12 17.91 -12.38 13.76
N ARG A 13 18.77 -11.41 14.13
CA ARG A 13 18.74 -10.79 15.46
C ARG A 13 17.53 -9.88 15.66
N LYS A 14 17.08 -9.13 14.64
CA LYS A 14 15.83 -8.35 14.67
C LYS A 14 14.64 -9.29 14.90
N VAL A 15 14.52 -10.37 14.11
CA VAL A 15 13.45 -11.36 14.24
C VAL A 15 13.50 -12.08 15.60
N ALA A 16 14.69 -12.46 16.08
CA ALA A 16 14.84 -13.12 17.37
C ALA A 16 14.49 -12.24 18.59
N LYS A 17 14.54 -10.92 18.43
CA LYS A 17 14.16 -9.93 19.45
C LYS A 17 12.71 -9.49 19.36
N SER A 18 12.03 -9.81 18.27
CA SER A 18 10.60 -9.49 18.03
C SER A 18 9.72 -10.62 18.57
N ASP A 19 8.43 -10.33 18.72
CA ASP A 19 7.42 -11.31 19.12
C ASP A 19 7.00 -12.26 17.98
N ILE A 20 7.54 -12.07 16.75
CA ILE A 20 7.16 -12.82 15.55
C ILE A 20 7.35 -14.34 15.75
N LEU A 21 8.45 -14.75 16.37
CA LEU A 21 8.72 -16.17 16.61
C LEU A 21 7.77 -16.79 17.64
N ASP A 22 7.40 -16.03 18.66
CA ASP A 22 6.46 -16.46 19.69
C ASP A 22 5.08 -16.64 19.10
N ILE A 23 4.63 -15.67 18.30
CA ILE A 23 3.37 -15.72 17.55
C ILE A 23 3.39 -16.89 16.55
N ALA A 24 4.44 -17.03 15.74
CA ALA A 24 4.58 -18.12 14.77
C ALA A 24 4.58 -19.50 15.44
N SER A 25 5.16 -19.63 16.67
CA SER A 25 5.21 -20.88 17.42
C SER A 25 3.84 -21.40 17.86
N LYS A 26 2.86 -20.51 18.02
CA LYS A 26 1.48 -20.87 18.39
C LYS A 26 0.73 -21.49 17.21
N PHE A 27 0.97 -21.02 15.99
CA PHE A 27 0.38 -21.62 14.79
C PHE A 27 1.05 -22.95 14.42
N LYS A 28 2.35 -23.10 14.68
CA LYS A 28 3.09 -24.35 14.48
C LYS A 28 4.42 -24.32 15.22
N LYS A 29 4.71 -25.35 16.03
CA LYS A 29 6.00 -25.47 16.70
C LYS A 29 7.13 -25.44 15.67
N PRO A 30 8.04 -24.44 15.72
CA PRO A 30 9.18 -24.39 14.82
C PRO A 30 10.09 -25.60 15.04
N PRO A 31 10.78 -26.10 13.99
CA PRO A 31 11.77 -27.18 14.17
C PRO A 31 12.85 -26.81 15.17
N LEU A 32 13.33 -27.81 15.88
CA LEU A 32 14.34 -27.65 16.96
C LEU A 32 15.56 -26.85 16.47
N LEU A 33 16.04 -27.10 15.25
CA LEU A 33 17.16 -26.39 14.63
C LEU A 33 16.89 -24.89 14.45
N VAL A 34 15.70 -24.54 14.03
CA VAL A 34 15.28 -23.12 13.88
C VAL A 34 15.23 -22.46 15.25
N THR A 35 14.65 -23.12 16.23
CA THR A 35 14.58 -22.62 17.61
C THR A 35 15.99 -22.45 18.23
N ILE A 36 16.90 -23.37 17.98
CA ILE A 36 18.29 -23.29 18.45
C ILE A 36 19.02 -22.14 17.75
N LEU A 37 18.90 -22.02 16.43
CA LEU A 37 19.53 -20.96 15.66
C LEU A 37 19.05 -19.57 16.14
N PHE A 38 17.76 -19.40 16.35
CA PHE A 38 17.20 -18.14 16.85
C PHE A 38 17.57 -17.87 18.31
N ARG A 39 17.66 -18.91 19.17
CA ARG A 39 18.21 -18.78 20.52
C ARG A 39 19.66 -18.30 20.50
N LEU A 40 20.50 -18.87 19.62
CA LEU A 40 21.89 -18.42 19.45
C LEU A 40 21.98 -16.97 18.95
N LEU A 41 21.11 -16.56 18.03
CA LEU A 41 21.04 -15.20 17.52
C LEU A 41 20.47 -14.20 18.55
N SER A 42 19.60 -14.65 19.45
CA SER A 42 19.05 -13.85 20.56
C SER A 42 20.01 -13.74 21.76
N PHE A 43 21.06 -14.57 21.82
CA PHE A 43 22.02 -14.61 22.93
C PHE A 43 22.96 -13.39 22.88
N SER A 44 22.43 -12.22 23.26
CA SER A 44 23.21 -11.03 23.59
C SER A 44 22.54 -10.36 24.79
N PHE A 45 23.34 -10.02 25.79
CA PHE A 45 22.99 -9.37 27.04
C PHE A 45 22.04 -8.17 26.86
N SER A 46 20.76 -8.40 26.61
CA SER A 46 19.75 -7.35 26.63
C SER A 46 18.57 -7.84 27.44
N LYS A 47 18.19 -7.06 28.44
CA LYS A 47 17.02 -7.27 29.30
C LYS A 47 15.82 -7.71 28.44
N LYS A 48 15.15 -8.79 28.86
CA LYS A 48 13.81 -9.15 28.37
C LYS A 48 12.97 -7.87 28.35
N LYS A 49 12.51 -7.45 27.17
CA LYS A 49 11.43 -6.48 27.12
C LYS A 49 10.26 -7.12 27.86
N GLU A 50 9.66 -6.38 28.78
CA GLU A 50 8.42 -6.77 29.42
C GLU A 50 7.41 -7.10 28.32
N HIS A 51 7.00 -8.35 28.24
CA HIS A 51 5.90 -8.77 27.38
C HIS A 51 4.65 -8.06 27.88
N ASN A 52 4.11 -7.17 27.09
CA ASN A 52 2.82 -6.54 27.35
C ASN A 52 1.74 -7.62 27.11
N PHE A 53 1.45 -8.41 28.12
CA PHE A 53 0.46 -9.50 28.11
C PHE A 53 -0.98 -9.05 27.77
N ASN A 54 -1.23 -7.72 27.74
CA ASN A 54 -2.54 -7.14 27.47
C ASN A 54 -2.80 -6.81 25.99
N LYS A 55 -1.83 -7.01 25.09
CA LYS A 55 -2.02 -6.79 23.65
C LYS A 55 -2.40 -8.08 22.95
N ASP A 56 -3.37 -8.00 22.07
CA ASP A 56 -3.74 -9.06 21.13
C ASP A 56 -2.58 -9.45 20.20
N GLU A 57 -2.59 -10.69 19.68
CA GLU A 57 -1.50 -11.26 18.86
C GLU A 57 -1.24 -10.44 17.60
N GLY A 58 -2.31 -9.92 16.96
CA GLY A 58 -2.17 -9.06 15.79
C GLY A 58 -1.52 -7.72 16.10
N GLU A 59 -1.88 -7.07 17.21
CA GLU A 59 -1.25 -5.84 17.67
C GLU A 59 0.24 -6.04 18.01
N ARG A 60 0.59 -7.19 18.57
CA ARG A 60 1.98 -7.57 18.87
C ARG A 60 2.76 -7.79 17.56
N LEU A 61 2.14 -8.43 16.56
CA LEU A 61 2.74 -8.65 15.25
C LEU A 61 2.98 -7.32 14.54
N SER A 62 1.97 -6.46 14.45
CA SER A 62 2.09 -5.10 13.90
C SER A 62 3.21 -4.31 14.55
N SER A 63 3.19 -4.20 15.89
CA SER A 63 4.22 -3.48 16.64
C SER A 63 5.63 -4.06 16.43
N SER A 64 5.74 -5.38 16.25
CA SER A 64 7.00 -6.04 15.95
C SER A 64 7.51 -5.67 14.57
N LEU A 65 6.65 -5.72 13.54
CA LEU A 65 7.01 -5.37 12.16
C LEU A 65 7.42 -3.89 12.07
N GLU A 66 6.67 -2.98 12.69
CA GLU A 66 7.01 -1.55 12.77
C GLU A 66 8.39 -1.32 13.40
N SER A 67 8.69 -2.00 14.51
CA SER A 67 9.98 -1.87 15.20
C SER A 67 11.17 -2.39 14.39
N MET A 68 10.93 -3.24 13.40
CA MET A 68 11.97 -3.83 12.55
C MET A 68 12.34 -2.96 11.34
N GLY A 69 11.52 -1.97 11.02
CA GLY A 69 11.80 -0.97 9.99
C GLY A 69 11.03 -1.19 8.69
N THR A 70 11.32 -0.34 7.70
CA THR A 70 10.56 -0.16 6.45
C THR A 70 10.25 -1.45 5.71
N THR A 71 11.24 -2.32 5.49
CA THR A 71 11.08 -3.57 4.74
C THR A 71 10.07 -4.52 5.43
N PHE A 72 10.04 -4.51 6.76
CA PHE A 72 9.08 -5.33 7.52
C PHE A 72 7.69 -4.72 7.57
N ILE A 73 7.59 -3.40 7.58
CA ILE A 73 6.31 -2.71 7.40
C ILE A 73 5.71 -3.09 6.04
N LYS A 74 6.49 -2.99 4.97
CA LYS A 74 6.07 -3.40 3.61
C LYS A 74 5.72 -4.90 3.53
N LEU A 75 6.49 -5.76 4.19
CA LEU A 75 6.13 -7.18 4.31
C LEU A 75 4.77 -7.37 5.00
N GLY A 76 4.53 -6.64 6.09
CA GLY A 76 3.26 -6.71 6.80
C GLY A 76 2.09 -6.19 5.97
N GLN A 77 2.25 -5.08 5.27
CA GLN A 77 1.27 -4.54 4.32
C GLN A 77 0.97 -5.53 3.19
N PHE A 78 2.01 -6.13 2.61
CA PHE A 78 1.86 -7.18 1.59
C PHE A 78 1.09 -8.40 2.15
N LEU A 79 1.44 -8.86 3.36
CA LEU A 79 0.75 -9.98 3.99
C LEU A 79 -0.71 -9.67 4.35
N ALA A 80 -1.03 -8.41 4.68
CA ALA A 80 -2.40 -7.95 4.90
C ALA A 80 -3.30 -8.18 3.68
N THR A 81 -2.76 -8.11 2.46
CA THR A 81 -3.50 -8.41 1.22
C THR A 81 -3.56 -9.89 0.88
N ARG A 82 -2.98 -10.78 1.71
CA ARG A 82 -2.82 -12.22 1.43
C ARG A 82 -3.37 -13.09 2.57
N PRO A 83 -4.68 -13.06 2.84
CA PRO A 83 -5.32 -13.92 3.84
C PRO A 83 -5.14 -15.41 3.55
N ASP A 84 -4.89 -15.78 2.31
CA ASP A 84 -4.56 -17.15 1.88
C ASP A 84 -3.24 -17.66 2.48
N ILE A 85 -2.32 -16.77 2.85
CA ILE A 85 -1.01 -17.11 3.46
C ILE A 85 -1.10 -17.12 4.98
N ILE A 86 -1.65 -16.06 5.59
CA ILE A 86 -1.59 -15.84 7.04
C ILE A 86 -2.92 -16.05 7.77
N GLY A 87 -4.01 -16.26 7.05
CA GLY A 87 -5.37 -16.34 7.58
C GLY A 87 -6.05 -14.98 7.73
N GLU A 88 -7.40 -14.97 7.69
CA GLU A 88 -8.21 -13.75 7.73
C GLU A 88 -7.99 -12.91 8.99
N GLU A 89 -7.88 -13.58 10.15
CA GLU A 89 -7.74 -12.90 11.45
C GLU A 89 -6.46 -12.05 11.51
N LEU A 90 -5.30 -12.60 11.11
CA LEU A 90 -4.04 -11.85 11.11
C LEU A 90 -3.98 -10.83 9.98
N SER A 91 -4.54 -11.15 8.80
CA SER A 91 -4.62 -10.24 7.67
C SER A 91 -5.34 -8.95 8.05
N SER A 92 -6.56 -9.06 8.58
CA SER A 92 -7.37 -7.93 9.05
C SER A 92 -6.64 -7.06 10.08
N LYS A 93 -5.87 -7.67 10.98
CA LYS A 93 -5.08 -6.91 11.98
C LYS A 93 -3.89 -6.18 11.40
N LEU A 94 -3.29 -6.71 10.33
CA LEU A 94 -2.18 -6.07 9.62
C LEU A 94 -2.66 -4.93 8.69
N GLU A 95 -3.93 -4.86 8.30
CA GLU A 95 -4.51 -3.73 7.54
C GLU A 95 -4.29 -2.39 8.24
N ASN A 96 -4.25 -2.38 9.57
CA ASN A 96 -4.01 -1.20 10.37
C ASN A 96 -2.52 -0.91 10.62
N LEU A 97 -1.61 -1.62 9.95
CA LEU A 97 -0.18 -1.42 10.11
C LEU A 97 0.20 0.00 9.70
N GLN A 98 0.64 0.80 10.68
CA GLN A 98 0.89 2.22 10.45
C GLN A 98 2.18 2.43 9.65
N ASP A 99 2.04 3.15 8.57
CA ASP A 99 3.13 3.53 7.67
C ASP A 99 3.85 4.81 8.14
N ARG A 100 3.85 5.06 9.46
CA ARG A 100 4.39 6.29 10.04
C ARG A 100 5.76 6.05 10.65
N LEU A 101 6.79 6.41 9.92
CA LEU A 101 8.15 6.50 10.46
C LEU A 101 8.53 7.96 10.75
N PRO A 102 9.45 8.22 11.71
CA PRO A 102 9.97 9.56 11.93
C PRO A 102 10.47 10.18 10.63
N ALA A 103 10.15 11.46 10.42
CA ALA A 103 10.65 12.19 9.27
C ALA A 103 12.18 12.29 9.30
N PHE A 104 12.81 12.30 8.13
CA PHE A 104 14.22 12.70 8.01
C PHE A 104 14.34 14.23 7.89
N SER A 105 15.53 14.78 8.15
CA SER A 105 15.71 16.21 8.24
C SER A 105 15.45 16.93 6.92
N ILE A 106 14.96 18.16 7.00
CA ILE A 106 14.77 19.03 5.82
C ILE A 106 16.06 19.26 5.04
N ASN A 107 17.20 19.27 5.71
CA ASN A 107 18.49 19.42 5.03
C ASN A 107 18.80 18.22 4.13
N GLN A 108 18.55 17.00 4.60
CA GLN A 108 18.66 15.80 3.77
C GLN A 108 17.67 15.82 2.60
N ALA A 109 16.45 16.31 2.82
CA ALA A 109 15.46 16.47 1.75
C ALA A 109 15.96 17.42 0.65
N LYS A 110 16.51 18.57 1.04
CA LYS A 110 17.10 19.55 0.12
C LYS A 110 18.29 19.00 -0.65
N GLU A 111 19.16 18.22 0.01
CA GLU A 111 20.30 17.54 -0.66
C GLU A 111 19.79 16.55 -1.72
N ILE A 112 18.81 15.69 -1.39
CA ILE A 112 18.24 14.73 -2.35
C ILE A 112 17.61 15.46 -3.54
N ILE A 113 16.85 16.52 -3.33
CA ILE A 113 16.25 17.30 -4.42
C ILE A 113 17.33 17.90 -5.29
N LYS A 114 18.36 18.48 -4.71
CA LYS A 114 19.47 19.11 -5.44
C LYS A 114 20.29 18.10 -6.25
N ASP A 115 20.58 16.94 -5.65
CA ASP A 115 21.35 15.87 -6.30
C ASP A 115 20.56 15.24 -7.47
N ASP A 116 19.24 15.07 -7.30
CA ASP A 116 18.38 14.40 -8.28
C ASP A 116 17.92 15.30 -9.43
N LEU A 117 17.56 16.56 -9.13
CA LEU A 117 17.01 17.51 -10.11
C LEU A 117 18.06 18.47 -10.69
N GLY A 118 19.23 18.55 -10.06
CA GLY A 118 20.27 19.50 -10.42
C GLY A 118 20.05 20.89 -9.80
N GLU A 119 21.12 21.69 -9.80
CA GLU A 119 21.17 22.98 -9.13
C GLU A 119 20.21 24.02 -9.72
N ASP A 120 20.07 24.07 -11.05
CA ASP A 120 19.21 25.04 -11.74
C ASP A 120 17.73 24.81 -11.40
N THR A 121 17.26 23.55 -11.43
CA THR A 121 15.89 23.19 -11.04
C THR A 121 15.65 23.41 -9.56
N TYR A 122 16.63 23.04 -8.71
CA TYR A 122 16.55 23.29 -7.27
C TYR A 122 16.38 24.78 -6.96
N ASN A 123 17.11 25.69 -7.65
CA ASN A 123 16.99 27.13 -7.46
C ASN A 123 15.62 27.69 -7.88
N SER A 124 14.86 26.97 -8.69
CA SER A 124 13.48 27.31 -9.03
C SER A 124 12.46 26.91 -7.93
N ILE A 125 12.90 26.20 -6.89
CA ILE A 125 12.10 25.91 -5.70
C ILE A 125 12.31 27.03 -4.69
N ILE A 126 11.27 27.85 -4.47
CA ILE A 126 11.38 29.11 -3.71
C ILE A 126 11.32 28.85 -2.22
N ASP A 127 10.44 27.94 -1.80
CA ASP A 127 10.17 27.71 -0.38
C ASP A 127 9.82 26.22 -0.18
N ILE A 128 10.43 25.59 0.82
CA ILE A 128 10.16 24.19 1.19
C ILE A 128 9.87 24.15 2.69
N SER A 129 8.68 23.66 3.05
CA SER A 129 8.27 23.51 4.46
C SER A 129 9.00 22.35 5.15
N GLU A 130 8.87 22.29 6.48
CA GLU A 130 9.07 21.04 7.21
C GLU A 130 8.12 19.95 6.65
N PRO A 131 8.41 18.65 6.85
CA PRO A 131 7.59 17.57 6.31
C PRO A 131 6.16 17.64 6.87
N VAL A 132 5.17 17.63 5.96
CA VAL A 132 3.75 17.63 6.30
C VAL A 132 3.22 16.21 6.50
N ALA A 133 3.89 15.22 5.88
CA ALA A 133 3.60 13.80 6.06
C ALA A 133 4.89 12.98 5.92
N ALA A 134 4.97 11.86 6.63
CA ALA A 134 6.08 10.92 6.55
C ALA A 134 5.55 9.49 6.56
N ALA A 135 5.80 8.77 5.46
CA ALA A 135 5.44 7.38 5.26
C ALA A 135 6.67 6.46 5.42
N SER A 136 6.50 5.15 5.18
CA SER A 136 7.59 4.18 5.33
C SER A 136 8.75 4.43 4.36
N ILE A 137 8.47 4.75 3.11
CA ILE A 137 9.49 4.90 2.06
C ILE A 137 9.76 6.34 1.63
N ALA A 138 8.85 7.28 1.94
CA ALA A 138 8.92 8.67 1.48
C ALA A 138 8.42 9.65 2.53
N GLN A 139 8.66 10.93 2.33
CA GLN A 139 7.99 12.03 3.04
C GLN A 139 7.56 13.10 2.05
N VAL A 140 6.61 13.93 2.47
CA VAL A 140 6.01 14.99 1.65
C VAL A 140 6.25 16.33 2.31
N HIS A 141 6.64 17.31 1.49
CA HIS A 141 6.80 18.71 1.87
C HIS A 141 5.88 19.59 1.04
N LYS A 142 5.30 20.62 1.66
CA LYS A 142 4.70 21.71 0.91
C LYS A 142 5.82 22.63 0.41
N ALA A 143 5.71 23.06 -0.84
CA ALA A 143 6.71 23.95 -1.43
C ALA A 143 6.06 24.96 -2.40
N LYS A 144 6.85 25.93 -2.84
CA LYS A 144 6.54 26.82 -3.96
C LYS A 144 7.58 26.64 -5.03
N ILE A 145 7.15 26.49 -6.27
CA ILE A 145 8.05 26.41 -7.42
C ILE A 145 7.78 27.57 -8.39
N ASN A 146 8.81 27.99 -9.08
CA ASN A 146 8.69 28.86 -10.23
C ASN A 146 8.68 27.99 -11.50
N ASP A 147 7.48 27.74 -12.02
CA ASP A 147 7.27 26.99 -13.24
C ASP A 147 7.04 27.97 -14.40
N GLU A 148 8.06 28.14 -15.24
CA GLU A 148 8.06 29.07 -16.40
C GLU A 148 7.57 30.48 -16.07
N GLY A 149 8.01 31.04 -14.94
CA GLY A 149 7.64 32.38 -14.49
C GLY A 149 6.33 32.47 -13.67
N THR A 150 5.65 31.34 -13.46
CA THR A 150 4.45 31.27 -12.62
C THR A 150 4.76 30.57 -11.31
N ILE A 151 4.42 31.21 -10.19
CA ILE A 151 4.58 30.60 -8.86
C ILE A 151 3.42 29.66 -8.59
N LYS A 152 3.74 28.40 -8.27
CA LYS A 152 2.77 27.34 -7.96
C LYS A 152 3.01 26.79 -6.56
N ASP A 153 1.94 26.55 -5.81
CA ASP A 153 2.00 25.76 -4.57
C ASP A 153 1.97 24.29 -4.95
N VAL A 154 2.95 23.53 -4.42
CA VAL A 154 3.16 22.11 -4.76
C VAL A 154 3.40 21.25 -3.53
N ALA A 155 3.12 19.96 -3.68
CA ALA A 155 3.60 18.90 -2.80
C ALA A 155 4.83 18.25 -3.44
N ILE A 156 5.92 18.15 -2.69
CA ILE A 156 7.13 17.43 -3.10
C ILE A 156 7.25 16.17 -2.27
N LYS A 157 7.05 15.01 -2.91
CA LYS A 157 7.26 13.68 -2.33
C LYS A 157 8.69 13.25 -2.58
N ILE A 158 9.40 12.83 -1.53
CA ILE A 158 10.83 12.53 -1.59
C ILE A 158 11.06 11.17 -0.96
N LEU A 159 11.74 10.26 -1.66
CA LEU A 159 12.14 8.98 -1.10
C LEU A 159 13.15 9.16 0.04
N ARG A 160 13.06 8.30 1.03
CA ARG A 160 14.03 8.29 2.15
C ARG A 160 15.44 8.02 1.66
N PRO A 161 16.45 8.69 2.26
CA PRO A 161 17.83 8.45 1.90
C PRO A 161 18.20 6.97 2.07
N ASP A 162 18.99 6.44 1.13
CA ASP A 162 19.48 5.06 1.11
C ASP A 162 18.38 3.96 1.13
N ILE A 163 17.09 4.30 0.98
CA ILE A 163 15.99 3.34 1.15
C ILE A 163 16.11 2.14 0.20
N LYS A 164 16.48 2.37 -1.05
CA LYS A 164 16.68 1.31 -2.06
C LYS A 164 17.78 0.31 -1.64
N LYS A 165 18.87 0.83 -1.11
CA LYS A 165 19.99 0.01 -0.65
C LYS A 165 19.62 -0.81 0.60
N ILE A 166 18.96 -0.16 1.58
CA ILE A 166 18.49 -0.81 2.79
C ILE A 166 17.53 -1.94 2.43
N PHE A 167 16.53 -1.65 1.59
CA PHE A 167 15.54 -2.60 1.14
C PHE A 167 16.17 -3.79 0.40
N ASN A 168 17.04 -3.53 -0.59
CA ASN A 168 17.69 -4.59 -1.35
C ASN A 168 18.58 -5.48 -0.46
N ASP A 169 19.35 -4.88 0.46
CA ASP A 169 20.17 -5.63 1.41
C ASP A 169 19.30 -6.52 2.33
N GLU A 170 18.13 -6.04 2.78
CA GLU A 170 17.21 -6.79 3.66
C GLU A 170 16.41 -7.85 2.90
N ILE A 171 15.92 -7.55 1.69
CA ILE A 171 15.24 -8.53 0.81
C ILE A 171 16.16 -9.67 0.39
N ASP A 172 17.42 -9.37 0.04
CA ASP A 172 18.40 -10.42 -0.29
C ASP A 172 18.62 -11.38 0.91
N ALA A 173 18.63 -10.84 2.13
CA ALA A 173 18.71 -11.64 3.35
C ALA A 173 17.42 -12.45 3.60
N MET A 174 16.24 -11.85 3.38
CA MET A 174 14.95 -12.56 3.47
C MET A 174 14.86 -13.68 2.42
N MET A 175 15.31 -13.44 1.19
CA MET A 175 15.33 -14.43 0.12
C MET A 175 16.19 -15.65 0.50
N LEU A 176 17.39 -15.41 1.02
CA LEU A 176 18.26 -16.49 1.49
C LEU A 176 17.60 -17.27 2.64
N PHE A 177 16.94 -16.56 3.55
CA PHE A 177 16.22 -17.18 4.67
C PHE A 177 15.03 -18.02 4.20
N ALA A 178 14.23 -17.50 3.27
CA ALA A 178 13.11 -18.22 2.66
C ALA A 178 13.59 -19.49 1.94
N PHE A 179 14.69 -19.41 1.18
CA PHE A 179 15.30 -20.54 0.49
C PHE A 179 15.76 -21.62 1.47
N ILE A 180 16.43 -21.24 2.57
CA ILE A 180 16.84 -22.17 3.61
C ILE A 180 15.63 -22.86 4.23
N ILE A 181 14.59 -22.12 4.61
CA ILE A 181 13.39 -22.69 5.21
C ILE A 181 12.71 -23.69 4.26
N GLU A 182 12.51 -23.33 3.00
CA GLU A 182 11.86 -24.22 2.02
C GLU A 182 12.70 -25.47 1.73
N SER A 183 14.04 -25.36 1.72
CA SER A 183 14.93 -26.49 1.47
C SER A 183 14.91 -27.51 2.60
N PHE A 184 14.86 -27.05 3.85
CA PHE A 184 14.95 -27.94 5.02
C PHE A 184 13.58 -28.35 5.59
N LEU A 185 12.51 -27.56 5.32
CA LEU A 185 11.19 -27.78 5.90
C LEU A 185 10.17 -28.15 4.82
N LYS A 186 10.10 -29.43 4.44
CA LYS A 186 9.15 -29.92 3.40
C LYS A 186 7.70 -29.46 3.60
N LYS A 187 7.26 -29.21 4.86
CA LYS A 187 5.90 -28.75 5.19
C LYS A 187 5.65 -27.27 4.86
N THR A 188 6.70 -26.44 4.72
CA THR A 188 6.59 -25.01 4.38
C THR A 188 6.59 -24.77 2.87
N LYS A 189 6.89 -25.78 2.05
CA LYS A 189 6.84 -25.65 0.59
C LYS A 189 5.49 -25.17 0.05
N ARG A 190 4.39 -25.46 0.76
CA ARG A 190 3.05 -24.96 0.40
C ARG A 190 2.95 -23.43 0.52
N LEU A 191 3.70 -22.83 1.42
CA LEU A 191 3.68 -21.37 1.66
C LEU A 191 4.46 -20.59 0.61
N LYS A 192 5.29 -21.28 -0.21
CA LYS A 192 6.04 -20.65 -1.32
C LYS A 192 6.77 -19.36 -0.89
N LEU A 193 7.50 -19.44 0.23
CA LEU A 193 8.13 -18.28 0.86
C LEU A 193 9.09 -17.54 -0.10
N VAL A 194 9.80 -18.29 -0.96
CA VAL A 194 10.68 -17.70 -1.97
C VAL A 194 9.87 -16.88 -2.97
N GLU A 195 8.73 -17.39 -3.46
CA GLU A 195 7.82 -16.65 -4.36
C GLU A 195 7.25 -15.41 -3.66
N VAL A 196 6.87 -15.53 -2.39
CA VAL A 196 6.36 -14.40 -1.57
C VAL A 196 7.39 -13.28 -1.46
N VAL A 197 8.63 -13.60 -1.12
CA VAL A 197 9.71 -12.60 -1.01
C VAL A 197 10.07 -12.01 -2.38
N PHE A 198 10.03 -12.83 -3.44
CA PHE A 198 10.25 -12.36 -4.79
C PHE A 198 9.17 -11.35 -5.21
N LEU A 199 7.90 -11.66 -4.98
CA LEU A 199 6.80 -10.77 -5.30
C LEU A 199 6.87 -9.46 -4.49
N LEU A 200 7.21 -9.54 -3.20
CA LEU A 200 7.46 -8.34 -2.37
C LEU A 200 8.57 -7.47 -2.97
N LYS A 201 9.65 -8.10 -3.45
CA LYS A 201 10.75 -7.38 -4.12
C LYS A 201 10.29 -6.63 -5.36
N GLU A 202 9.54 -7.30 -6.24
CA GLU A 202 9.04 -6.70 -7.48
C GLU A 202 8.11 -5.51 -7.21
N ILE A 203 7.13 -5.68 -6.31
CA ILE A 203 6.19 -4.60 -5.95
C ILE A 203 6.94 -3.41 -5.35
N THR A 204 7.81 -3.65 -4.38
CA THR A 204 8.50 -2.54 -3.70
C THR A 204 9.54 -1.85 -4.59
N ASN A 205 10.14 -2.55 -5.55
CA ASN A 205 11.03 -1.90 -6.53
C ASN A 205 10.28 -0.89 -7.40
N LEU A 206 9.03 -1.17 -7.77
CA LEU A 206 8.18 -0.21 -8.51
C LEU A 206 7.87 1.02 -7.66
N GLU A 207 7.53 0.84 -6.37
CA GLU A 207 7.27 1.93 -5.45
C GLU A 207 8.49 2.84 -5.19
N MET A 208 9.70 2.32 -5.39
CA MET A 208 10.95 3.06 -5.17
C MET A 208 11.43 3.87 -6.37
N ASP A 209 10.63 4.00 -7.40
CA ASP A 209 10.85 4.91 -8.51
C ASP A 209 9.60 5.79 -8.68
N LEU A 210 9.63 6.99 -8.13
CA LEU A 210 8.49 7.90 -8.11
C LEU A 210 8.02 8.34 -9.51
N ARG A 211 8.81 8.09 -10.56
CA ARG A 211 8.36 8.34 -11.95
C ARG A 211 7.22 7.41 -12.35
N PHE A 212 7.14 6.18 -11.81
CA PHE A 212 6.01 5.30 -12.08
C PHE A 212 4.72 5.81 -11.44
N GLU A 213 4.79 6.32 -10.21
CA GLU A 213 3.66 6.95 -9.55
C GLU A 213 3.22 8.22 -10.27
N ALA A 214 4.17 9.07 -10.68
CA ALA A 214 3.90 10.27 -11.47
C ALA A 214 3.25 9.93 -12.82
N ALA A 215 3.73 8.91 -13.52
CA ALA A 215 3.15 8.45 -14.79
C ALA A 215 1.73 7.90 -14.59
N ALA A 216 1.49 7.17 -13.51
CA ALA A 216 0.17 6.67 -13.17
C ALA A 216 -0.82 7.80 -12.87
N ALA A 217 -0.40 8.82 -12.12
CA ALA A 217 -1.19 10.02 -11.86
C ALA A 217 -1.53 10.76 -13.16
N ASN A 218 -0.55 10.93 -14.06
CA ASN A 218 -0.75 11.59 -15.34
C ASN A 218 -1.75 10.83 -16.23
N GLU A 219 -1.60 9.50 -16.37
CA GLU A 219 -2.55 8.65 -17.11
C GLU A 219 -3.96 8.74 -16.52
N TYR A 220 -4.05 8.74 -15.18
CA TYR A 220 -5.33 8.84 -14.50
C TYR A 220 -6.00 10.22 -14.75
N SER A 221 -5.20 11.28 -14.72
CA SER A 221 -5.65 12.63 -15.06
C SER A 221 -6.20 12.72 -16.49
N GLU A 222 -5.50 12.12 -17.46
CA GLU A 222 -5.93 12.09 -18.87
C GLU A 222 -7.25 11.34 -19.04
N ASN A 223 -7.42 10.19 -18.38
CA ASN A 223 -8.66 9.40 -18.46
C ASN A 223 -9.84 10.10 -17.81
N THR A 224 -9.63 10.88 -16.75
CA THR A 224 -10.69 11.47 -15.92
C THR A 224 -10.92 12.97 -16.17
N LYS A 225 -10.21 13.59 -17.12
CA LYS A 225 -10.24 15.04 -17.40
C LYS A 225 -11.63 15.65 -17.63
N ASN A 226 -12.58 14.83 -18.07
CA ASN A 226 -13.96 15.25 -18.35
C ASN A 226 -14.94 14.84 -17.25
N ASP A 227 -14.48 14.26 -16.16
CA ASP A 227 -15.33 13.80 -15.08
C ASP A 227 -15.63 14.95 -14.11
N VAL A 228 -16.90 15.39 -14.10
CA VAL A 228 -17.34 16.48 -13.24
C VAL A 228 -17.27 16.04 -11.78
N GLY A 229 -16.71 16.89 -10.91
CA GLY A 229 -16.57 16.61 -9.49
C GLY A 229 -15.35 15.76 -9.10
N PHE A 230 -14.47 15.46 -10.07
CA PHE A 230 -13.24 14.71 -9.85
C PHE A 230 -12.03 15.43 -10.44
N LYS A 231 -10.92 15.45 -9.72
CA LYS A 231 -9.68 16.09 -10.15
C LYS A 231 -8.47 15.26 -9.72
N VAL A 232 -7.52 15.12 -10.63
CA VAL A 232 -6.19 14.57 -10.32
C VAL A 232 -5.19 15.72 -10.28
N PRO A 233 -4.31 15.82 -9.26
CA PRO A 233 -3.26 16.83 -9.20
C PRO A 233 -2.36 16.78 -10.42
N GLN A 234 -1.97 17.95 -10.95
CA GLN A 234 -1.01 18.04 -12.05
C GLN A 234 0.38 17.59 -11.57
N ILE A 235 1.08 16.82 -12.40
CA ILE A 235 2.48 16.44 -12.18
C ILE A 235 3.40 17.45 -12.86
N TYR A 236 4.43 17.90 -12.15
CA TYR A 236 5.48 18.79 -12.66
C TYR A 236 6.71 17.97 -13.06
N TRP A 237 6.77 17.54 -14.30
CA TRP A 237 7.81 16.62 -14.81
C TRP A 237 9.21 17.20 -14.72
N ASN A 238 9.39 18.51 -14.90
CA ASN A 238 10.69 19.20 -14.74
C ASN A 238 11.20 19.14 -13.28
N PHE A 239 10.29 18.88 -12.32
CA PHE A 239 10.59 18.75 -10.90
C PHE A 239 10.35 17.32 -10.40
N THR A 240 10.41 16.33 -11.30
CA THR A 240 10.16 14.92 -10.98
C THR A 240 11.31 14.06 -11.50
N SER A 241 11.80 13.17 -10.62
CA SER A 241 12.89 12.24 -10.88
C SER A 241 12.60 10.87 -10.26
N GLU A 242 13.58 9.99 -10.22
CA GLU A 242 13.44 8.69 -9.56
C GLU A 242 13.15 8.80 -8.06
N ASN A 243 13.75 9.78 -7.35
CA ASN A 243 13.62 9.93 -5.91
C ASN A 243 12.74 11.11 -5.49
N VAL A 244 12.29 11.95 -6.42
CA VAL A 244 11.50 13.15 -6.17
C VAL A 244 10.31 13.20 -7.11
N MET A 245 9.11 13.42 -6.58
CA MET A 245 7.89 13.66 -7.37
C MET A 245 7.23 14.95 -6.90
N THR A 246 6.89 15.82 -7.84
CA THR A 246 6.24 17.10 -7.58
C THR A 246 4.88 17.17 -8.24
N LEU A 247 3.86 17.49 -7.45
CA LEU A 247 2.48 17.61 -7.90
C LEU A 247 1.80 18.83 -7.26
N ASP A 248 0.63 19.22 -7.78
CA ASP A 248 -0.16 20.30 -7.21
C ASP A 248 -0.36 20.12 -5.71
N TRP A 249 -0.22 21.20 -4.93
CA TRP A 249 -0.70 21.21 -3.56
C TRP A 249 -2.22 21.29 -3.54
N ILE A 250 -2.86 20.42 -2.76
CA ILE A 250 -4.32 20.41 -2.65
C ILE A 250 -4.72 21.12 -1.35
N ASP A 251 -5.33 22.30 -1.51
CA ASP A 251 -6.02 22.97 -0.42
C ASP A 251 -7.40 22.35 -0.25
N GLY A 252 -7.52 21.42 0.68
CA GLY A 252 -8.74 20.65 0.87
C GLY A 252 -8.78 19.99 2.25
N VAL A 253 -9.83 19.21 2.47
CA VAL A 253 -10.06 18.44 3.70
C VAL A 253 -10.05 16.97 3.36
N SER A 254 -9.28 16.17 4.10
CA SER A 254 -9.32 14.71 3.97
C SER A 254 -10.72 14.18 4.31
N ILE A 255 -11.21 13.20 3.57
CA ILE A 255 -12.51 12.57 3.87
C ILE A 255 -12.55 11.88 5.24
N ARG A 256 -11.39 11.67 5.87
CA ARG A 256 -11.27 11.22 7.27
C ARG A 256 -11.82 12.25 8.26
N GLU A 257 -11.75 13.54 7.92
CA GLU A 257 -12.10 14.66 8.79
C GLU A 257 -13.59 15.04 8.61
N THR A 258 -14.50 14.09 8.86
CA THR A 258 -15.92 14.25 8.60
C THR A 258 -16.55 15.45 9.29
N GLU A 259 -16.11 15.81 10.49
CA GLU A 259 -16.61 16.99 11.21
C GLU A 259 -16.16 18.31 10.55
N GLU A 260 -14.94 18.35 9.99
CA GLU A 260 -14.47 19.51 9.26
C GLU A 260 -15.20 19.68 7.91
N LEU A 261 -15.48 18.57 7.21
CA LEU A 261 -16.31 18.56 6.01
C LEU A 261 -17.70 19.13 6.28
N LYS A 262 -18.36 18.69 7.35
CA LYS A 262 -19.67 19.19 7.77
C LYS A 262 -19.63 20.69 8.10
N LYS A 263 -18.61 21.17 8.80
CA LYS A 263 -18.42 22.60 9.11
C LYS A 263 -18.29 23.45 7.85
N ARG A 264 -17.68 22.91 6.79
CA ARG A 264 -17.59 23.55 5.47
C ARG A 264 -18.85 23.37 4.61
N ASN A 265 -19.94 22.82 5.19
CA ASN A 265 -21.21 22.54 4.54
C ASN A 265 -21.12 21.53 3.37
N PHE A 266 -20.18 20.60 3.39
CA PHE A 266 -20.15 19.50 2.45
C PHE A 266 -21.10 18.39 2.88
N ASP A 267 -21.88 17.86 1.95
CA ASP A 267 -22.73 16.68 2.15
C ASP A 267 -21.89 15.41 2.09
N THR A 268 -21.61 14.82 3.25
CA THR A 268 -20.77 13.61 3.37
C THR A 268 -21.43 12.38 2.72
N ASN A 269 -22.76 12.31 2.65
CA ASN A 269 -23.45 11.20 1.97
C ASN A 269 -23.25 11.33 0.46
N LYS A 270 -23.42 12.55 -0.08
CA LYS A 270 -23.18 12.83 -1.49
C LYS A 270 -21.73 12.55 -1.88
N ILE A 271 -20.77 12.94 -1.06
CA ILE A 271 -19.35 12.61 -1.27
C ILE A 271 -19.14 11.10 -1.36
N ALA A 272 -19.73 10.32 -0.45
CA ALA A 272 -19.60 8.86 -0.47
C ALA A 272 -20.19 8.23 -1.74
N GLU A 273 -21.37 8.70 -2.18
CA GLU A 273 -21.99 8.28 -3.43
C GLU A 273 -21.10 8.61 -4.63
N ASP A 274 -20.59 9.83 -4.70
CA ASP A 274 -19.74 10.28 -5.81
C ASP A 274 -18.42 9.53 -5.88
N ILE A 275 -17.79 9.21 -4.75
CA ILE A 275 -16.58 8.36 -4.69
C ILE A 275 -16.85 7.00 -5.31
N ILE A 276 -17.94 6.33 -4.91
CA ILE A 276 -18.31 5.01 -5.44
C ILE A 276 -18.60 5.10 -6.95
N GLN A 277 -19.34 6.12 -7.38
CA GLN A 277 -19.69 6.32 -8.79
C GLN A 277 -18.43 6.55 -9.65
N HIS A 278 -17.49 7.39 -9.18
CA HIS A 278 -16.23 7.62 -9.87
C HIS A 278 -15.39 6.34 -9.93
N PHE A 279 -15.24 5.64 -8.82
CA PHE A 279 -14.52 4.36 -8.78
C PHE A 279 -15.06 3.36 -9.81
N LEU A 280 -16.37 3.11 -9.81
CA LEU A 280 -17.01 2.17 -10.73
C LEU A 280 -16.89 2.65 -12.19
N ARG A 281 -17.05 3.95 -12.45
CA ARG A 281 -16.88 4.53 -13.77
C ARG A 281 -15.47 4.31 -14.30
N HIS A 282 -14.46 4.63 -13.52
CA HIS A 282 -13.06 4.46 -13.92
C HIS A 282 -12.69 2.98 -14.11
N ALA A 283 -13.18 2.09 -13.25
CA ALA A 283 -12.94 0.65 -13.38
C ALA A 283 -13.61 0.07 -14.65
N VAL A 284 -14.88 0.41 -14.91
CA VAL A 284 -15.65 -0.19 -16.02
C VAL A 284 -15.39 0.52 -17.35
N ARG A 285 -15.38 1.87 -17.37
CA ARG A 285 -15.17 2.66 -18.58
C ARG A 285 -13.71 2.60 -19.02
N ASP A 286 -12.81 2.99 -18.12
CA ASP A 286 -11.41 3.20 -18.47
C ASP A 286 -10.58 1.91 -18.29
N GLY A 287 -10.93 1.09 -17.30
CA GLY A 287 -10.16 -0.08 -16.89
C GLY A 287 -8.86 0.33 -16.20
N PHE A 288 -8.77 1.58 -15.77
CA PHE A 288 -7.67 2.11 -14.98
C PHE A 288 -8.25 2.95 -13.85
N PHE A 289 -7.98 2.56 -12.61
CA PHE A 289 -8.62 3.12 -11.43
C PHE A 289 -7.70 3.09 -10.22
N HIS A 290 -7.98 3.94 -9.25
CA HIS A 290 -7.26 3.99 -7.99
C HIS A 290 -7.63 2.77 -7.13
N ALA A 291 -6.64 1.91 -6.84
CA ALA A 291 -6.88 0.65 -6.14
C ALA A 291 -6.65 0.74 -4.61
N ASP A 292 -6.28 1.92 -4.10
CA ASP A 292 -6.05 2.18 -2.68
C ASP A 292 -6.79 3.44 -2.21
N MET A 293 -8.12 3.44 -2.36
CA MET A 293 -8.99 4.58 -2.00
C MET A 293 -9.31 4.64 -0.49
N HIS A 294 -8.30 4.48 0.35
CA HIS A 294 -8.52 4.68 1.79
C HIS A 294 -8.69 6.16 2.15
N GLN A 295 -9.34 6.43 3.28
CA GLN A 295 -9.72 7.78 3.70
C GLN A 295 -8.56 8.78 3.82
N GLY A 296 -7.32 8.32 3.94
CA GLY A 296 -6.13 9.16 3.99
C GLY A 296 -5.67 9.67 2.63
N ASN A 297 -6.05 9.00 1.54
CA ASN A 297 -5.61 9.29 0.18
C ASN A 297 -6.60 10.15 -0.62
N ILE A 298 -7.76 10.49 -0.04
CA ILE A 298 -8.80 11.26 -0.74
C ILE A 298 -9.06 12.56 0.00
N PHE A 299 -9.01 13.65 -0.75
CA PHE A 299 -9.35 15.00 -0.28
C PHE A 299 -10.55 15.55 -1.04
N ILE A 300 -11.29 16.43 -0.37
CA ILE A 300 -12.28 17.29 -1.00
C ILE A 300 -11.65 18.67 -1.03
N ASP A 301 -11.42 19.20 -2.24
CA ASP A 301 -10.85 20.53 -2.41
C ASP A 301 -11.86 21.63 -2.07
N ASN A 302 -11.42 22.88 -2.07
CA ASN A 302 -12.27 24.01 -1.72
C ASN A 302 -13.43 24.24 -2.73
N SER A 303 -13.37 23.64 -3.91
CA SER A 303 -14.44 23.66 -4.92
C SER A 303 -15.41 22.46 -4.80
N GLY A 304 -15.16 21.54 -3.88
CA GLY A 304 -15.97 20.34 -3.67
C GLY A 304 -15.58 19.17 -4.57
N GLN A 305 -14.44 19.23 -5.27
CA GLN A 305 -13.98 18.13 -6.11
C GLN A 305 -13.28 17.05 -5.30
N ILE A 306 -13.54 15.80 -5.64
CA ILE A 306 -12.84 14.62 -5.10
C ILE A 306 -11.45 14.58 -5.72
N THR A 307 -10.42 14.62 -4.89
CA THR A 307 -9.03 14.70 -5.32
C THR A 307 -8.19 13.64 -4.60
N PRO A 308 -7.80 12.55 -5.27
CA PRO A 308 -6.82 11.59 -4.73
C PRO A 308 -5.42 12.20 -4.72
N ILE A 309 -4.56 11.76 -3.79
CA ILE A 309 -3.21 12.33 -3.60
C ILE A 309 -2.06 11.32 -3.63
N ASP A 310 -2.34 10.03 -3.62
CA ASP A 310 -1.34 8.95 -3.71
C ASP A 310 -1.71 8.01 -4.85
N PHE A 311 -0.79 7.76 -5.79
CA PHE A 311 -1.04 6.97 -7.00
C PHE A 311 -0.12 5.75 -7.09
N GLY A 312 0.46 5.35 -5.96
CA GLY A 312 1.37 4.20 -5.86
C GLY A 312 0.70 2.87 -6.17
N ILE A 313 -0.62 2.75 -5.93
CA ILE A 313 -1.37 1.51 -6.18
C ILE A 313 -2.55 1.80 -7.11
N MET A 314 -2.36 1.48 -8.40
CA MET A 314 -3.41 1.62 -9.42
C MET A 314 -3.84 0.25 -9.95
N GLY A 315 -5.14 0.07 -10.15
CA GLY A 315 -5.72 -1.13 -10.75
C GLY A 315 -5.83 -1.02 -12.27
N ARG A 316 -5.58 -2.13 -12.96
CA ARG A 316 -5.78 -2.26 -14.41
C ARG A 316 -6.67 -3.45 -14.73
N LEU A 317 -7.73 -3.21 -15.51
CA LEU A 317 -8.60 -4.25 -16.03
C LEU A 317 -8.49 -4.28 -17.55
N ASP A 318 -8.22 -5.45 -18.10
CA ASP A 318 -8.32 -5.67 -19.53
C ASP A 318 -9.78 -5.66 -20.03
N LYS A 319 -9.98 -5.73 -21.32
CA LYS A 319 -11.34 -5.70 -21.91
C LYS A 319 -12.24 -6.83 -21.41
N VAL A 320 -11.67 -7.99 -21.12
CA VAL A 320 -12.42 -9.18 -20.66
C VAL A 320 -12.83 -9.00 -19.21
N SER A 321 -11.89 -8.59 -18.37
CA SER A 321 -12.13 -8.32 -16.95
C SER A 321 -13.13 -7.17 -16.74
N LYS A 322 -13.05 -6.09 -17.53
CA LYS A 322 -14.05 -5.01 -17.53
C LYS A 322 -15.45 -5.51 -17.84
N ARG A 323 -15.56 -6.38 -18.84
CA ARG A 323 -16.84 -6.97 -19.22
C ARG A 323 -17.40 -7.83 -18.09
N PHE A 324 -16.58 -8.69 -17.48
CA PHE A 324 -17.03 -9.51 -16.34
C PHE A 324 -17.49 -8.64 -15.17
N LEU A 325 -16.73 -7.60 -14.82
CA LEU A 325 -17.14 -6.66 -13.76
C LEU A 325 -18.48 -6.00 -14.09
N ALA A 326 -18.67 -5.52 -15.32
CA ALA A 326 -19.91 -4.89 -15.75
C ALA A 326 -21.10 -5.88 -15.74
N GLU A 327 -20.90 -7.13 -16.22
CA GLU A 327 -21.93 -8.18 -16.22
C GLU A 327 -22.32 -8.58 -14.77
N ILE A 328 -21.35 -8.65 -13.85
CA ILE A 328 -21.60 -8.94 -12.43
C ILE A 328 -22.45 -7.82 -11.82
N LEU A 329 -22.01 -6.55 -11.96
CA LEU A 329 -22.73 -5.39 -11.42
C LEU A 329 -24.15 -5.30 -11.99
N PHE A 330 -24.29 -5.46 -13.30
CA PHE A 330 -25.58 -5.43 -13.96
C PHE A 330 -26.50 -6.57 -13.51
N GLY A 331 -25.96 -7.77 -13.36
CA GLY A 331 -26.69 -8.93 -12.84
C GLY A 331 -27.19 -8.73 -11.41
N PHE A 332 -26.39 -8.11 -10.54
CA PHE A 332 -26.85 -7.73 -9.20
C PHE A 332 -27.99 -6.71 -9.27
N ILE A 333 -27.85 -5.64 -10.08
CA ILE A 333 -28.92 -4.63 -10.25
C ILE A 333 -30.22 -5.27 -10.76
N GLN A 334 -30.13 -6.23 -11.68
CA GLN A 334 -31.29 -6.97 -12.20
C GLN A 334 -31.77 -8.08 -11.27
N ARG A 335 -31.09 -8.36 -10.14
CA ARG A 335 -31.32 -9.49 -9.24
C ARG A 335 -31.24 -10.86 -9.94
N ASP A 336 -30.51 -10.93 -11.06
CA ASP A 336 -30.24 -12.19 -11.78
C ASP A 336 -29.00 -12.88 -11.20
N TYR A 337 -29.14 -13.41 -9.99
CA TYR A 337 -28.04 -14.06 -9.27
C TYR A 337 -27.51 -15.32 -9.97
N LYS A 338 -28.33 -15.97 -10.81
CA LYS A 338 -27.87 -17.11 -11.58
C LYS A 338 -26.88 -16.66 -12.66
N LYS A 339 -27.20 -15.59 -13.37
CA LYS A 339 -26.30 -14.97 -14.35
C LYS A 339 -25.00 -14.49 -13.70
N VAL A 340 -25.09 -13.88 -12.51
CA VAL A 340 -23.91 -13.46 -11.75
C VAL A 340 -23.03 -14.66 -11.40
N ALA A 341 -23.62 -15.78 -10.95
CA ALA A 341 -22.88 -17.00 -10.62
C ALA A 341 -22.19 -17.60 -11.89
N GLU A 342 -22.88 -17.65 -13.03
CA GLU A 342 -22.30 -18.09 -14.31
C GLU A 342 -21.08 -17.24 -14.70
N VAL A 343 -21.17 -15.91 -14.57
CA VAL A 343 -20.05 -15.00 -14.88
C VAL A 343 -18.87 -15.24 -13.94
N HIS A 344 -19.10 -15.46 -12.64
CA HIS A 344 -18.02 -15.78 -11.70
C HIS A 344 -17.26 -17.05 -12.09
N LEU A 345 -17.98 -18.10 -12.52
CA LEU A 345 -17.37 -19.36 -12.97
C LEU A 345 -16.57 -19.16 -14.27
N VAL A 346 -17.14 -18.45 -15.25
CA VAL A 346 -16.46 -18.17 -16.54
C VAL A 346 -15.24 -17.30 -16.36
N ALA A 347 -15.31 -16.33 -15.44
CA ALA A 347 -14.19 -15.44 -15.10
C ALA A 347 -13.09 -16.14 -14.26
N GLY A 348 -13.33 -17.36 -13.78
CA GLY A 348 -12.40 -18.10 -12.92
C GLY A 348 -12.26 -17.52 -11.51
N LEU A 349 -13.24 -16.71 -11.07
CA LEU A 349 -13.27 -16.11 -9.73
C LEU A 349 -13.63 -17.12 -8.64
N VAL A 350 -14.24 -18.23 -9.03
CA VAL A 350 -14.57 -19.36 -8.15
C VAL A 350 -14.13 -20.67 -8.80
N PRO A 351 -13.81 -21.73 -7.99
CA PRO A 351 -13.45 -23.03 -8.52
C PRO A 351 -14.56 -23.60 -9.43
N SER A 352 -14.17 -24.26 -10.52
CA SER A 352 -15.10 -24.80 -11.53
C SER A 352 -16.03 -25.92 -11.03
N ASN A 353 -15.73 -26.51 -9.86
CA ASN A 353 -16.55 -27.55 -9.22
C ASN A 353 -17.65 -26.99 -8.30
N VAL A 354 -17.78 -25.66 -8.17
CA VAL A 354 -18.85 -25.04 -7.38
C VAL A 354 -20.18 -25.13 -8.16
N PRO A 355 -21.27 -25.69 -7.57
CA PRO A 355 -22.56 -25.72 -8.21
C PRO A 355 -23.12 -24.31 -8.42
N ILE A 356 -23.63 -24.03 -9.63
CA ILE A 356 -24.15 -22.70 -10.01
C ILE A 356 -25.29 -22.27 -9.10
N ASP A 357 -26.21 -23.17 -8.79
CA ASP A 357 -27.40 -22.83 -7.99
C ASP A 357 -27.03 -22.53 -6.53
N ASP A 358 -26.02 -23.21 -5.96
CA ASP A 358 -25.50 -22.93 -4.62
C ASP A 358 -24.83 -21.55 -4.57
N LEU A 359 -24.01 -21.26 -5.59
CA LEU A 359 -23.36 -19.95 -5.71
C LEU A 359 -24.39 -18.83 -5.90
N ALA A 360 -25.40 -19.04 -6.76
CA ALA A 360 -26.48 -18.09 -6.99
C ALA A 360 -27.26 -17.80 -5.68
N GLN A 361 -27.52 -18.83 -4.87
CA GLN A 361 -28.17 -18.68 -3.57
C GLN A 361 -27.29 -17.88 -2.56
N ALA A 362 -25.98 -18.14 -2.56
CA ALA A 362 -25.03 -17.38 -1.75
C ALA A 362 -25.00 -15.91 -2.17
N LEU A 363 -24.89 -15.62 -3.47
CA LEU A 363 -24.91 -14.26 -4.01
C LEU A 363 -26.23 -13.54 -3.72
N ARG A 364 -27.38 -14.25 -3.79
CA ARG A 364 -28.69 -13.72 -3.40
C ARG A 364 -28.71 -13.31 -1.92
N SER A 365 -28.14 -14.12 -1.04
CA SER A 365 -28.12 -13.82 0.40
C SER A 365 -27.34 -12.54 0.74
N ILE A 366 -26.41 -12.15 -0.13
CA ILE A 366 -25.64 -10.89 -0.03
C ILE A 366 -26.42 -9.73 -0.67
N GLY A 367 -26.98 -9.95 -1.85
CA GLY A 367 -27.62 -8.88 -2.64
C GLY A 367 -28.99 -8.45 -2.12
N GLU A 368 -29.86 -9.38 -1.76
CA GLU A 368 -31.24 -9.04 -1.35
C GLU A 368 -31.35 -8.09 -0.15
N PRO A 369 -30.54 -8.20 0.91
CA PRO A 369 -30.60 -7.25 2.02
C PRO A 369 -30.31 -5.80 1.62
N ILE A 370 -29.52 -5.58 0.57
CA ILE A 370 -29.17 -4.24 0.08
C ILE A 370 -30.36 -3.59 -0.62
N PHE A 371 -31.17 -4.37 -1.34
CA PHE A 371 -32.33 -3.88 -2.09
C PHE A 371 -33.61 -3.74 -1.24
N GLY A 372 -33.58 -4.22 -0.02
CA GLY A 372 -34.70 -4.14 0.91
C GLY A 372 -34.66 -2.96 1.88
N GLN A 373 -33.67 -2.09 1.75
CA GLN A 373 -33.48 -0.89 2.59
C GLN A 373 -34.05 0.36 1.94
#